data_32852dcae8d2884bb7f5c0c76233986b
#
_entry.id   32852dcae8d2884bb7f5c0c76233986b
#
_cell.length_a   1.000
_cell.length_b   1.000
_cell.length_c   1.000
_cell.angle_alpha   90.00
_cell.angle_beta   90.00
_cell.angle_gamma   90.00
#
_symmetry.space_group_name_H-M   'P 1'
#
loop_
_entity.id
_entity.type
_entity.pdbx_description
1 polymer ?
#
loop_
_entity_poly.entity_id
_entity_poly.type
_entity_poly.pdbx_seq_one_letter_code
_entity_poly.pdbx_strand_id
1 'polypeptide(L)'
;TVLMVQVENEIGFLGADRDYSVPAEEAFAKPVPQKLNSEFAGISWEQLYQETAPEMFMAWHYACAVEEIASAGKEEYPLPMYVNAWLNQFPDRPGNYPSGGPIARNLSIWRIAAESIDIFAPDIYLSDFDGVCREYTAGGAPLLIPEARRDAVTASNVFPAFAIYHTLGFSPFGIEDFRADKEEEELSATDQEVLEKLQIDELAFVYNGTGRFLARSYELMDSMKKIYFQYRGTDSMHGYLQKNEHEKGTILRLAGCELELSYRKHSLSEPGCAGMIIEDSEESFFIAGCNTDIRLLPRRGSGQKHLTVLSMEEGSFENGQWRRGRMLNGDERYHKRLGSVPEILRFRYKAER
;
A
#
# COMPACT_ATOMS: atom_id res chain seq x y z
N THR A 1 -11.23 -21.95 2.91
CA THR A 1 -12.19 -20.93 2.45
C THR A 1 -11.50 -20.09 1.40
N VAL A 2 -12.08 -19.99 0.21
CA VAL A 2 -11.65 -19.05 -0.84
C VAL A 2 -12.35 -17.73 -0.57
N LEU A 3 -11.60 -16.63 -0.57
CA LEU A 3 -12.12 -15.29 -0.27
C LEU A 3 -12.37 -14.48 -1.55
N MET A 4 -11.48 -14.61 -2.52
CA MET A 4 -11.54 -13.91 -3.82
C MET A 4 -10.71 -14.68 -4.84
N VAL A 5 -10.83 -14.31 -6.10
CA VAL A 5 -10.10 -14.91 -7.22
C VAL A 5 -9.32 -13.84 -7.96
N GLN A 6 -8.04 -14.10 -8.23
CA GLN A 6 -7.23 -13.31 -9.16
C GLN A 6 -7.52 -13.80 -10.58
N VAL A 7 -7.83 -12.86 -11.48
CA VAL A 7 -8.04 -13.15 -12.89
C VAL A 7 -6.79 -12.72 -13.64
N GLU A 8 -6.10 -13.66 -14.25
CA GLU A 8 -4.79 -13.48 -14.88
C GLU A 8 -3.69 -12.98 -13.91
N ASN A 9 -2.47 -12.80 -14.40
CA ASN A 9 -1.37 -12.23 -13.63
C ASN A 9 -0.67 -11.14 -14.45
N GLU A 10 -0.65 -9.91 -13.92
CA GLU A 10 0.07 -8.77 -14.50
C GLU A 10 -0.17 -8.63 -16.02
N ILE A 11 -1.45 -8.78 -16.42
CA ILE A 11 -1.84 -8.82 -17.82
C ILE A 11 -1.45 -7.55 -18.55
N GLY A 12 -0.89 -7.70 -19.75
CA GLY A 12 -0.50 -6.61 -20.65
C GLY A 12 0.51 -7.07 -21.69
N PHE A 13 0.89 -6.18 -22.59
CA PHE A 13 1.76 -6.48 -23.73
C PHE A 13 3.19 -6.00 -23.49
N LEU A 14 4.16 -6.92 -23.51
CA LEU A 14 5.58 -6.61 -23.35
C LEU A 14 6.27 -6.50 -24.70
N GLY A 15 7.29 -5.64 -24.78
CA GLY A 15 8.18 -5.46 -25.93
C GLY A 15 7.70 -4.41 -26.94
N ALA A 16 6.44 -3.97 -26.87
CA ALA A 16 5.92 -2.85 -27.66
C ALA A 16 4.78 -2.17 -26.94
N ASP A 17 4.43 -0.96 -27.36
CA ASP A 17 3.33 -0.17 -26.82
C ASP A 17 1.94 -0.75 -27.18
N ARG A 18 1.83 -1.50 -28.27
CA ARG A 18 0.65 -2.30 -28.65
C ARG A 18 0.99 -3.51 -29.51
N ASP A 19 0.03 -4.36 -29.74
CA ASP A 19 0.08 -5.40 -30.79
C ASP A 19 -0.02 -4.75 -32.18
N TYR A 20 0.91 -5.12 -33.07
CA TYR A 20 1.00 -4.69 -34.47
C TYR A 20 0.70 -5.82 -35.45
N SER A 21 0.06 -6.90 -35.00
CA SER A 21 -0.43 -7.94 -35.90
C SER A 21 -1.54 -7.42 -36.84
N VAL A 22 -1.73 -8.09 -37.95
CA VAL A 22 -2.77 -7.67 -38.94
C VAL A 22 -4.16 -7.50 -38.30
N PRO A 23 -4.64 -8.45 -37.45
CA PRO A 23 -5.92 -8.27 -36.77
C PRO A 23 -5.94 -7.05 -35.82
N ALA A 24 -4.84 -6.76 -35.13
CA ALA A 24 -4.74 -5.62 -34.23
C ALA A 24 -4.72 -4.30 -35.01
N GLU A 25 -4.02 -4.23 -36.14
CA GLU A 25 -4.06 -3.05 -37.03
C GLU A 25 -5.48 -2.77 -37.56
N GLU A 26 -6.18 -3.81 -38.00
CA GLU A 26 -7.58 -3.69 -38.47
C GLU A 26 -8.51 -3.25 -37.31
N ALA A 27 -8.26 -3.67 -36.10
CA ALA A 27 -9.03 -3.27 -34.92
C ALA A 27 -8.71 -1.84 -34.48
N PHE A 28 -7.44 -1.44 -34.51
CA PHE A 28 -6.98 -0.09 -34.14
C PHE A 28 -7.49 0.98 -35.11
N ALA A 29 -7.62 0.62 -36.39
CA ALA A 29 -8.19 1.49 -37.41
C ALA A 29 -9.72 1.74 -37.25
N LYS A 30 -10.41 0.95 -36.43
CA LYS A 30 -11.83 1.17 -36.13
C LYS A 30 -12.02 2.31 -35.13
N PRO A 31 -13.19 2.98 -35.15
CA PRO A 31 -13.53 3.97 -34.16
C PRO A 31 -13.46 3.41 -32.72
N VAL A 32 -13.15 4.30 -31.77
CA VAL A 32 -13.24 3.99 -30.36
C VAL A 32 -14.64 3.50 -29.99
N PRO A 33 -14.79 2.42 -29.19
CA PRO A 33 -16.08 1.91 -28.77
C PRO A 33 -16.94 2.98 -28.10
N GLN A 34 -18.23 3.03 -28.45
CA GLN A 34 -19.17 4.03 -27.94
C GLN A 34 -19.28 4.02 -26.39
N LYS A 35 -19.02 2.87 -25.76
CA LYS A 35 -18.97 2.73 -24.30
C LYS A 35 -17.89 3.61 -23.66
N LEU A 36 -16.77 3.86 -24.35
CA LEU A 36 -15.69 4.75 -23.90
C LEU A 36 -15.94 6.22 -24.25
N ASN A 37 -16.71 6.48 -25.29
CA ASN A 37 -16.98 7.84 -25.75
C ASN A 37 -18.39 7.96 -26.34
N SER A 38 -19.31 8.44 -25.51
CA SER A 38 -20.71 8.63 -25.91
C SER A 38 -20.95 9.95 -26.66
N GLU A 39 -20.00 10.91 -26.62
CA GLU A 39 -20.21 12.26 -27.17
C GLU A 39 -19.84 12.36 -28.64
N PHE A 40 -18.83 11.62 -29.10
CA PHE A 40 -18.29 11.74 -30.47
C PHE A 40 -18.29 10.38 -31.18
N ALA A 41 -19.32 10.11 -31.96
CA ALA A 41 -19.37 8.91 -32.80
C ALA A 41 -18.28 8.95 -33.89
N GLY A 42 -17.59 7.83 -34.07
CA GLY A 42 -16.64 7.66 -35.19
C GLY A 42 -15.22 8.25 -34.92
N ILE A 43 -14.92 8.71 -33.71
CA ILE A 43 -13.57 9.21 -33.33
C ILE A 43 -12.55 8.06 -33.33
N SER A 44 -11.33 8.30 -33.83
CA SER A 44 -10.25 7.31 -33.77
C SER A 44 -9.57 7.30 -32.39
N TRP A 45 -8.81 6.23 -32.11
CA TRP A 45 -8.01 6.11 -30.90
C TRP A 45 -7.03 7.27 -30.74
N GLU A 46 -6.32 7.64 -31.83
CA GLU A 46 -5.35 8.74 -31.82
C GLU A 46 -6.01 10.10 -31.63
N GLN A 47 -7.21 10.30 -32.17
CA GLN A 47 -7.95 11.55 -31.96
C GLN A 47 -8.39 11.71 -30.51
N LEU A 48 -8.78 10.62 -29.83
CA LEU A 48 -9.26 10.67 -28.46
C LEU A 48 -8.11 10.68 -27.45
N TYR A 49 -7.12 9.81 -27.63
CA TYR A 49 -6.08 9.53 -26.64
C TYR A 49 -4.68 10.03 -27.00
N GLN A 50 -4.52 10.60 -28.22
CA GLN A 50 -3.26 11.18 -28.69
C GLN A 50 -2.09 10.19 -28.57
N GLU A 51 -1.00 10.59 -27.90
CA GLU A 51 0.21 9.77 -27.73
C GLU A 51 -0.01 8.50 -26.91
N THR A 52 -1.05 8.46 -26.08
CA THR A 52 -1.38 7.29 -25.25
C THR A 52 -2.31 6.30 -25.96
N ALA A 53 -2.75 6.60 -27.20
CA ALA A 53 -3.70 5.79 -27.95
C ALA A 53 -3.31 4.31 -28.08
N PRO A 54 -2.04 3.93 -28.33
CA PRO A 54 -1.63 2.53 -28.40
C PRO A 54 -1.92 1.78 -27.10
N GLU A 55 -1.52 2.34 -25.96
CA GLU A 55 -1.71 1.72 -24.65
C GLU A 55 -3.21 1.67 -24.27
N MET A 56 -3.98 2.73 -24.55
CA MET A 56 -5.42 2.77 -24.27
C MET A 56 -6.21 1.74 -25.09
N PHE A 57 -5.79 1.50 -26.34
CA PHE A 57 -6.31 0.45 -27.19
C PHE A 57 -6.06 -0.94 -26.55
N MET A 58 -4.84 -1.21 -26.09
CA MET A 58 -4.51 -2.46 -25.43
C MET A 58 -5.29 -2.62 -24.11
N ALA A 59 -5.42 -1.55 -23.33
CA ALA A 59 -6.18 -1.56 -22.07
C ALA A 59 -7.64 -1.96 -22.29
N TRP A 60 -8.28 -1.43 -23.35
CA TRP A 60 -9.64 -1.81 -23.70
C TRP A 60 -9.76 -3.29 -24.04
N HIS A 61 -8.89 -3.81 -24.89
CA HIS A 61 -8.98 -5.19 -25.35
C HIS A 61 -8.65 -6.20 -24.25
N TYR A 62 -7.64 -5.93 -23.40
CA TYR A 62 -7.36 -6.77 -22.24
C TYR A 62 -8.50 -6.72 -21.22
N ALA A 63 -9.03 -5.55 -20.94
CA ALA A 63 -10.15 -5.42 -20.01
C ALA A 63 -11.40 -6.16 -20.50
N CYS A 64 -11.71 -6.11 -21.81
CA CYS A 64 -12.81 -6.89 -22.38
C CYS A 64 -12.58 -8.41 -22.26
N ALA A 65 -11.37 -8.89 -22.53
CA ALA A 65 -11.05 -10.31 -22.40
C ALA A 65 -11.16 -10.78 -20.94
N VAL A 66 -10.67 -9.96 -20.00
CA VAL A 66 -10.79 -10.22 -18.55
C VAL A 66 -12.25 -10.21 -18.11
N GLU A 67 -13.08 -9.31 -18.65
CA GLU A 67 -14.53 -9.28 -18.38
C GLU A 67 -15.22 -10.59 -18.76
N GLU A 68 -14.90 -11.14 -19.94
CA GLU A 68 -15.46 -12.43 -20.38
C GLU A 68 -15.12 -13.55 -19.40
N ILE A 69 -13.88 -13.60 -18.90
CA ILE A 69 -13.43 -14.61 -17.94
C ILE A 69 -14.11 -14.37 -16.57
N ALA A 70 -14.09 -13.14 -16.09
CA ALA A 70 -14.59 -12.79 -14.76
C ALA A 70 -16.10 -12.96 -14.66
N SER A 71 -16.86 -12.53 -15.67
CA SER A 71 -18.32 -12.70 -15.69
C SER A 71 -18.72 -14.17 -15.72
N ALA A 72 -18.08 -14.98 -16.58
CA ALA A 72 -18.31 -16.41 -16.63
C ALA A 72 -17.94 -17.09 -15.28
N GLY A 73 -16.84 -16.70 -14.65
CA GLY A 73 -16.46 -17.21 -13.34
C GLY A 73 -17.46 -16.85 -12.24
N LYS A 74 -18.01 -15.63 -12.24
CA LYS A 74 -19.04 -15.19 -11.29
C LYS A 74 -20.40 -15.87 -11.48
N GLU A 75 -20.72 -16.28 -12.69
CA GLU A 75 -21.92 -17.09 -12.95
C GLU A 75 -21.84 -18.46 -12.28
N GLU A 76 -20.66 -19.08 -12.25
CA GLU A 76 -20.44 -20.36 -11.61
C GLU A 76 -20.27 -20.23 -10.06
N TYR A 77 -19.51 -19.23 -9.62
CA TYR A 77 -19.26 -19.01 -8.21
C TYR A 77 -19.02 -17.51 -7.90
N PRO A 78 -19.99 -16.79 -7.34
CA PRO A 78 -19.99 -15.34 -7.22
C PRO A 78 -19.07 -14.83 -6.08
N LEU A 79 -17.76 -15.05 -6.24
CA LEU A 79 -16.73 -14.47 -5.36
C LEU A 79 -16.28 -13.10 -5.89
N PRO A 80 -15.76 -12.23 -5.02
CA PRO A 80 -15.02 -11.06 -5.46
C PRO A 80 -13.85 -11.47 -6.36
N MET A 81 -13.63 -10.69 -7.43
CA MET A 81 -12.55 -10.90 -8.38
C MET A 81 -11.65 -9.69 -8.47
N TYR A 82 -10.36 -9.90 -8.62
CA TYR A 82 -9.39 -8.84 -8.80
C TYR A 82 -8.41 -9.15 -9.93
N VAL A 83 -7.83 -8.09 -10.45
CA VAL A 83 -6.67 -8.16 -11.34
C VAL A 83 -5.51 -7.42 -10.68
N ASN A 84 -4.30 -7.94 -10.85
CA ASN A 84 -3.09 -7.28 -10.38
C ASN A 84 -2.37 -6.56 -11.53
N ALA A 85 -1.53 -5.60 -11.18
CA ALA A 85 -0.83 -4.76 -12.13
C ALA A 85 0.65 -4.67 -11.83
N TRP A 86 1.49 -5.09 -12.79
CA TRP A 86 2.87 -4.64 -12.87
C TRP A 86 2.85 -3.15 -13.23
N LEU A 87 3.32 -2.33 -12.29
CA LEU A 87 3.24 -0.87 -12.42
C LEU A 87 4.22 -0.34 -13.45
N ASN A 88 3.85 0.79 -14.06
CA ASN A 88 4.78 1.54 -14.90
C ASN A 88 5.98 2.02 -14.09
N GLN A 89 7.17 1.87 -14.66
CA GLN A 89 8.45 2.23 -14.07
C GLN A 89 9.30 3.00 -15.06
N PHE A 90 10.33 3.65 -14.58
CA PHE A 90 11.24 4.38 -15.43
C PHE A 90 12.09 3.42 -16.30
N PRO A 91 12.28 3.71 -17.62
CA PRO A 91 11.62 4.76 -18.38
C PRO A 91 10.15 4.43 -18.62
N ASP A 92 9.25 5.41 -18.39
CA ASP A 92 7.80 5.24 -18.49
C ASP A 92 7.36 5.08 -19.96
N ARG A 93 7.65 3.89 -20.51
CA ARG A 93 7.33 3.48 -21.88
C ARG A 93 6.49 2.23 -21.87
N PRO A 94 5.26 2.25 -22.43
CA PRO A 94 4.48 1.05 -22.64
C PRO A 94 5.27 -0.01 -23.42
N GLY A 95 5.26 -1.25 -22.94
CA GLY A 95 6.08 -2.34 -23.47
C GLY A 95 7.36 -2.61 -22.67
N ASN A 96 7.89 -1.65 -21.91
CA ASN A 96 8.91 -1.89 -20.87
C ASN A 96 8.24 -2.43 -19.58
N TYR A 97 6.99 -2.13 -19.38
CA TYR A 97 6.04 -2.74 -18.47
C TYR A 97 4.85 -3.23 -19.31
N PRO A 98 3.96 -4.09 -18.80
CA PRO A 98 2.83 -4.64 -19.56
C PRO A 98 1.88 -3.54 -20.05
N SER A 99 2.02 -3.16 -21.34
CA SER A 99 1.18 -2.14 -21.98
C SER A 99 -0.29 -2.55 -21.95
N GLY A 100 -1.16 -1.63 -21.55
CA GLY A 100 -2.59 -1.86 -21.44
C GLY A 100 -3.03 -2.57 -20.17
N GLY A 101 -2.08 -2.92 -19.26
CA GLY A 101 -2.42 -3.46 -17.95
C GLY A 101 -3.21 -2.48 -17.07
N PRO A 102 -3.75 -2.95 -15.93
CA PRO A 102 -4.61 -2.14 -15.05
C PRO A 102 -3.82 -1.16 -14.16
N ILE A 103 -2.84 -0.44 -14.73
CA ILE A 103 -2.12 0.64 -14.06
C ILE A 103 -2.99 1.87 -13.87
N ALA A 104 -2.64 2.74 -12.96
CA ALA A 104 -3.48 3.88 -12.53
C ALA A 104 -4.06 4.70 -13.68
N ARG A 105 -3.24 5.04 -14.70
CA ARG A 105 -3.69 5.81 -15.87
C ARG A 105 -4.72 5.08 -16.75
N ASN A 106 -4.75 3.76 -16.72
CA ASN A 106 -5.64 2.92 -17.54
C ASN A 106 -6.92 2.54 -16.79
N LEU A 107 -7.01 2.80 -15.48
CA LEU A 107 -8.15 2.36 -14.66
C LEU A 107 -9.51 2.89 -15.13
N SER A 108 -9.55 4.06 -15.77
CA SER A 108 -10.81 4.58 -16.33
C SER A 108 -11.38 3.68 -17.42
N ILE A 109 -10.53 3.15 -18.29
CA ILE A 109 -10.92 2.19 -19.34
C ILE A 109 -11.29 0.84 -18.71
N TRP A 110 -10.44 0.35 -17.81
CA TRP A 110 -10.65 -0.92 -17.14
C TRP A 110 -11.99 -0.98 -16.38
N ARG A 111 -12.33 0.07 -15.63
CA ARG A 111 -13.61 0.16 -14.91
C ARG A 111 -14.83 0.16 -15.81
N ILE A 112 -14.70 0.67 -17.04
CA ILE A 112 -15.78 0.67 -18.04
C ILE A 112 -15.89 -0.68 -18.73
N ALA A 113 -14.76 -1.34 -19.03
CA ALA A 113 -14.73 -2.53 -19.86
C ALA A 113 -14.86 -3.83 -19.02
N ALA A 114 -14.34 -3.85 -17.81
CA ALA A 114 -14.30 -5.02 -16.92
C ALA A 114 -15.16 -4.78 -15.67
N GLU A 115 -16.48 -4.71 -15.83
CA GLU A 115 -17.45 -4.42 -14.75
C GLU A 115 -17.52 -5.55 -13.70
N SER A 116 -17.14 -6.77 -14.07
CA SER A 116 -17.09 -7.92 -13.18
C SER A 116 -15.86 -7.95 -12.28
N ILE A 117 -14.89 -7.05 -12.48
CA ILE A 117 -13.73 -6.93 -11.60
C ILE A 117 -14.05 -5.97 -10.43
N ASP A 118 -13.93 -6.48 -9.22
CA ASP A 118 -14.26 -5.74 -8.00
C ASP A 118 -13.08 -4.90 -7.49
N ILE A 119 -11.83 -5.35 -7.74
CA ILE A 119 -10.62 -4.72 -7.22
C ILE A 119 -9.53 -4.67 -8.29
N PHE A 120 -8.92 -3.50 -8.45
CA PHE A 120 -7.69 -3.30 -9.20
C PHE A 120 -6.55 -3.19 -8.19
N ALA A 121 -5.59 -4.12 -8.24
CA ALA A 121 -4.61 -4.34 -7.19
C ALA A 121 -3.19 -4.03 -7.70
N PRO A 122 -2.46 -3.08 -7.12
CA PRO A 122 -1.08 -2.80 -7.53
C PRO A 122 -0.09 -3.79 -6.93
N ASP A 123 0.89 -4.23 -7.72
CA ASP A 123 2.07 -4.95 -7.25
C ASP A 123 3.16 -3.92 -6.94
N ILE A 124 3.35 -3.62 -5.64
CA ILE A 124 4.10 -2.45 -5.22
C ILE A 124 5.57 -2.79 -4.95
N TYR A 125 6.36 -2.82 -6.02
CA TYR A 125 7.82 -2.92 -5.95
C TYR A 125 8.51 -1.55 -5.97
N LEU A 126 7.80 -0.50 -6.39
CA LEU A 126 8.29 0.87 -6.43
C LEU A 126 8.53 1.43 -5.02
N SER A 127 9.50 2.36 -4.91
CA SER A 127 9.79 3.04 -3.65
C SER A 127 8.70 4.04 -3.22
N ASP A 128 7.93 4.60 -4.16
CA ASP A 128 6.82 5.51 -3.88
C ASP A 128 5.53 4.74 -3.49
N PHE A 129 5.59 4.07 -2.36
CA PHE A 129 4.45 3.35 -1.80
C PHE A 129 3.22 4.23 -1.58
N ASP A 130 3.41 5.44 -1.07
CA ASP A 130 2.33 6.40 -0.76
C ASP A 130 1.62 6.87 -2.03
N GLY A 131 2.38 7.21 -3.08
CA GLY A 131 1.83 7.65 -4.36
C GLY A 131 0.98 6.57 -5.01
N VAL A 132 1.51 5.36 -5.11
CA VAL A 132 0.78 4.21 -5.67
C VAL A 132 -0.53 3.96 -4.91
N CYS A 133 -0.47 3.87 -3.57
CA CYS A 133 -1.68 3.63 -2.78
C CYS A 133 -2.75 4.72 -2.97
N ARG A 134 -2.34 5.99 -3.09
CA ARG A 134 -3.28 7.10 -3.38
C ARG A 134 -3.94 6.97 -4.73
N GLU A 135 -3.19 6.62 -5.76
CA GLU A 135 -3.72 6.47 -7.12
C GLU A 135 -4.79 5.37 -7.17
N TYR A 136 -4.51 4.22 -6.53
CA TYR A 136 -5.44 3.09 -6.55
C TYR A 136 -6.64 3.27 -5.63
N THR A 137 -6.54 4.09 -4.59
CA THR A 137 -7.68 4.43 -3.70
C THR A 137 -8.47 5.65 -4.15
N ALA A 138 -8.10 6.28 -5.27
CA ALA A 138 -8.80 7.45 -5.79
C ALA A 138 -10.30 7.17 -6.00
N GLY A 139 -11.14 8.12 -5.55
CA GLY A 139 -12.59 7.97 -5.61
C GLY A 139 -13.18 6.96 -4.60
N GLY A 140 -12.41 6.55 -3.59
CA GLY A 140 -12.87 5.59 -2.57
C GLY A 140 -12.81 4.12 -3.01
N ALA A 141 -12.01 3.80 -4.04
CA ALA A 141 -11.83 2.43 -4.50
C ALA A 141 -11.17 1.55 -3.43
N PRO A 142 -11.56 0.27 -3.32
CA PRO A 142 -10.92 -0.66 -2.40
C PRO A 142 -9.48 -0.96 -2.83
N LEU A 143 -8.57 -1.05 -1.88
CA LEU A 143 -7.18 -1.41 -2.10
C LEU A 143 -6.92 -2.84 -1.64
N LEU A 144 -6.24 -3.62 -2.47
CA LEU A 144 -5.58 -4.87 -2.14
C LEU A 144 -4.14 -4.78 -2.65
N ILE A 145 -3.17 -5.20 -1.86
CA ILE A 145 -1.76 -5.25 -2.25
C ILE A 145 -1.36 -6.72 -2.25
N PRO A 146 -1.51 -7.43 -3.39
CA PRO A 146 -1.25 -8.87 -3.47
C PRO A 146 0.24 -9.18 -3.55
N GLU A 147 1.03 -8.23 -4.05
CA GLU A 147 2.47 -8.32 -4.12
C GLU A 147 3.12 -7.01 -3.67
N ALA A 148 4.22 -7.13 -2.96
CA ALA A 148 5.03 -5.99 -2.54
C ALA A 148 6.50 -6.41 -2.44
N ARG A 149 7.37 -5.41 -2.26
CA ARG A 149 8.82 -5.56 -2.06
C ARG A 149 9.14 -6.60 -0.99
N ARG A 150 10.28 -7.28 -1.13
CA ARG A 150 10.77 -8.30 -0.19
C ARG A 150 11.72 -7.74 0.88
N ASP A 151 12.21 -6.51 0.71
CA ASP A 151 13.12 -5.87 1.66
C ASP A 151 12.43 -5.44 2.98
N ALA A 152 13.23 -5.02 3.95
CA ALA A 152 12.74 -4.73 5.30
C ALA A 152 11.72 -3.58 5.38
N VAL A 153 11.70 -2.66 4.40
CA VAL A 153 10.74 -1.55 4.33
C VAL A 153 9.31 -2.06 4.28
N THR A 154 9.08 -3.20 3.66
CA THR A 154 7.76 -3.83 3.55
C THR A 154 7.10 -4.08 4.91
N ALA A 155 7.89 -4.43 5.93
CA ALA A 155 7.36 -4.67 7.28
C ALA A 155 6.78 -3.40 7.93
N SER A 156 7.31 -2.22 7.60
CA SER A 156 6.77 -0.93 8.08
C SER A 156 5.55 -0.47 7.27
N ASN A 157 5.51 -0.78 5.98
CA ASN A 157 4.41 -0.40 5.09
C ASN A 157 3.06 -1.04 5.47
N VAL A 158 3.06 -2.12 6.23
CA VAL A 158 1.84 -2.73 6.80
C VAL A 158 0.99 -1.68 7.52
N PHE A 159 1.60 -0.85 8.37
CA PHE A 159 0.85 0.11 9.20
C PHE A 159 0.13 1.19 8.38
N PRO A 160 0.78 1.95 7.50
CA PRO A 160 0.10 2.93 6.65
C PRO A 160 -0.87 2.29 5.65
N ALA A 161 -0.58 1.08 5.13
CA ALA A 161 -1.51 0.36 4.26
C ALA A 161 -2.88 0.19 4.92
N PHE A 162 -2.90 -0.24 6.17
CA PHE A 162 -4.14 -0.41 6.92
C PHE A 162 -4.69 0.90 7.49
N ALA A 163 -3.84 1.79 8.03
CA ALA A 163 -4.30 2.99 8.73
C ALA A 163 -4.76 4.12 7.79
N ILE A 164 -4.06 4.31 6.67
CA ILE A 164 -4.33 5.40 5.73
C ILE A 164 -5.22 4.93 4.59
N TYR A 165 -4.86 3.79 3.99
CA TYR A 165 -5.48 3.32 2.75
C TYR A 165 -6.54 2.23 2.98
N HIS A 166 -6.70 1.79 4.24
CA HIS A 166 -7.71 0.79 4.63
C HIS A 166 -7.67 -0.48 3.75
N THR A 167 -6.47 -0.92 3.39
CA THR A 167 -6.29 -2.08 2.51
C THR A 167 -7.04 -3.30 3.00
N LEU A 168 -7.50 -4.13 2.07
CA LEU A 168 -8.15 -5.41 2.35
C LEU A 168 -7.13 -6.51 2.69
N GLY A 169 -5.93 -6.39 2.11
CA GLY A 169 -4.82 -7.30 2.33
C GLY A 169 -3.50 -6.67 1.91
N PHE A 170 -2.42 -7.16 2.50
CA PHE A 170 -1.05 -6.76 2.19
C PHE A 170 -0.17 -7.99 2.21
N SER A 171 0.44 -8.35 1.09
CA SER A 171 1.26 -9.54 0.94
C SER A 171 2.54 -9.22 0.17
N PRO A 172 3.72 -9.28 0.79
CA PRO A 172 4.98 -9.24 0.05
C PRO A 172 5.14 -10.46 -0.85
N PHE A 173 5.83 -10.29 -1.96
CA PHE A 173 6.08 -11.38 -2.91
C PHE A 173 6.84 -12.54 -2.25
N GLY A 174 6.40 -13.77 -2.49
CA GLY A 174 7.02 -14.97 -1.92
C GLY A 174 7.01 -14.99 -0.40
N ILE A 175 5.92 -14.56 0.24
CA ILE A 175 5.80 -14.44 1.70
C ILE A 175 6.10 -15.77 2.43
N GLU A 176 5.85 -16.90 1.80
CA GLU A 176 6.16 -18.24 2.29
C GLU A 176 7.66 -18.51 2.47
N ASP A 177 8.51 -17.75 1.77
CA ASP A 177 9.97 -17.82 1.87
C ASP A 177 10.53 -17.05 3.07
N PHE A 178 9.72 -16.16 3.70
CA PHE A 178 10.13 -15.30 4.81
C PHE A 178 10.24 -16.06 6.12
N ARG A 179 10.93 -17.18 6.10
CA ARG A 179 11.17 -17.99 7.30
C ARG A 179 12.26 -17.33 8.16
N ALA A 180 12.05 -17.34 9.47
CA ALA A 180 12.96 -16.72 10.43
C ALA A 180 14.37 -17.32 10.46
N ASP A 181 14.53 -18.52 9.92
CA ASP A 181 15.76 -19.30 9.89
C ASP A 181 16.47 -19.28 8.52
N LYS A 182 15.91 -18.59 7.52
CA LYS A 182 16.58 -18.40 6.24
C LYS A 182 17.60 -17.28 6.35
N GLU A 183 18.84 -17.57 6.01
CA GLU A 183 19.89 -16.56 5.83
C GLU A 183 19.57 -15.66 4.63
N GLU A 184 20.18 -14.47 4.59
CA GLU A 184 20.06 -13.55 3.46
C GLU A 184 20.36 -14.29 2.15
N GLU A 185 19.41 -14.27 1.22
CA GLU A 185 19.62 -14.79 -0.13
C GLU A 185 20.21 -13.67 -0.99
N GLU A 186 21.41 -13.88 -1.49
CA GLU A 186 21.93 -13.06 -2.60
C GLU A 186 21.21 -13.46 -3.89
N LEU A 187 20.80 -12.48 -4.68
CA LEU A 187 20.26 -12.72 -6.01
C LEU A 187 21.31 -13.43 -6.87
N SER A 188 20.89 -14.45 -7.61
CA SER A 188 21.76 -15.09 -8.58
C SER A 188 22.18 -14.09 -9.66
N ALA A 189 23.36 -14.31 -10.29
CA ALA A 189 23.80 -13.46 -11.40
C ALA A 189 22.78 -13.42 -12.55
N THR A 190 22.02 -14.49 -12.75
CA THR A 190 20.95 -14.56 -13.75
C THR A 190 19.77 -13.66 -13.36
N ASP A 191 19.37 -13.68 -12.08
CA ASP A 191 18.27 -12.83 -11.60
C ASP A 191 18.65 -11.35 -11.65
N GLN A 192 19.90 -11.02 -11.27
CA GLN A 192 20.43 -9.65 -11.39
C GLN A 192 20.40 -9.16 -12.83
N GLU A 193 20.85 -9.98 -13.79
CA GLU A 193 20.80 -9.64 -15.21
C GLU A 193 19.37 -9.43 -15.72
N VAL A 194 18.41 -10.22 -15.23
CA VAL A 194 16.99 -10.07 -15.58
C VAL A 194 16.44 -8.78 -15.01
N LEU A 195 16.65 -8.49 -13.72
CA LEU A 195 16.19 -7.27 -13.08
C LEU A 195 16.81 -6.02 -13.71
N GLU A 196 18.12 -6.06 -14.04
CA GLU A 196 18.80 -4.97 -14.75
C GLU A 196 18.18 -4.71 -16.13
N LYS A 197 17.91 -5.77 -16.91
CA LYS A 197 17.26 -5.65 -18.21
C LYS A 197 15.84 -5.09 -18.12
N LEU A 198 15.12 -5.46 -17.09
CA LEU A 198 13.77 -4.97 -16.83
C LEU A 198 13.77 -3.63 -16.09
N GLN A 199 14.93 -3.10 -15.71
CA GLN A 199 15.10 -1.86 -14.93
C GLN A 199 14.32 -1.85 -13.61
N ILE A 200 14.25 -3.01 -12.98
CA ILE A 200 13.57 -3.20 -11.69
C ILE A 200 14.59 -2.96 -10.57
N ASP A 201 14.17 -2.31 -9.50
CA ASP A 201 14.98 -2.10 -8.30
C ASP A 201 15.35 -3.46 -7.66
N GLU A 202 16.61 -3.85 -7.75
CA GLU A 202 17.12 -5.11 -7.20
C GLU A 202 16.81 -5.23 -5.70
N LEU A 203 16.87 -4.13 -4.96
CA LEU A 203 16.58 -4.12 -3.52
C LEU A 203 15.16 -4.57 -3.20
N ALA A 204 14.21 -4.41 -4.15
CA ALA A 204 12.85 -4.85 -3.96
C ALA A 204 12.71 -6.38 -3.83
N PHE A 205 13.69 -7.13 -4.34
CA PHE A 205 13.69 -8.60 -4.36
C PHE A 205 14.70 -9.22 -3.38
N VAL A 206 15.50 -8.39 -2.70
CA VAL A 206 16.48 -8.89 -1.71
C VAL A 206 15.78 -9.17 -0.40
N TYR A 207 15.86 -10.42 0.04
CA TYR A 207 15.49 -10.81 1.39
C TYR A 207 16.68 -10.53 2.33
N ASN A 208 16.51 -9.60 3.25
CA ASN A 208 17.54 -9.17 4.20
C ASN A 208 17.07 -9.24 5.66
N GLY A 209 16.54 -10.38 6.04
CA GLY A 209 16.00 -10.60 7.38
C GLY A 209 14.62 -9.99 7.62
N THR A 210 13.90 -9.61 6.57
CA THR A 210 12.57 -8.98 6.59
C THR A 210 11.56 -9.80 7.37
N GLY A 211 11.62 -11.12 7.29
CA GLY A 211 10.61 -12.02 7.85
C GLY A 211 10.33 -11.81 9.33
N ARG A 212 11.37 -11.58 10.14
CA ARG A 212 11.20 -11.32 11.59
C ARG A 212 10.42 -10.03 11.87
N PHE A 213 10.67 -8.99 11.08
CA PHE A 213 9.98 -7.70 11.23
C PHE A 213 8.54 -7.78 10.69
N LEU A 214 8.36 -8.43 9.54
CA LEU A 214 7.04 -8.64 8.94
C LEU A 214 6.14 -9.50 9.83
N ALA A 215 6.65 -10.61 10.35
CA ALA A 215 5.93 -11.45 11.30
C ALA A 215 5.47 -10.63 12.51
N ARG A 216 6.34 -9.77 13.03
CA ARG A 216 6.00 -8.90 14.16
C ARG A 216 4.93 -7.87 13.81
N SER A 217 5.00 -7.26 12.61
CA SER A 217 3.95 -6.36 12.13
C SER A 217 2.59 -7.07 12.06
N TYR A 218 2.56 -8.27 11.51
CA TYR A 218 1.32 -9.05 11.40
C TYR A 218 0.79 -9.52 12.77
N GLU A 219 1.67 -9.93 13.69
CA GLU A 219 1.28 -10.24 15.07
C GLU A 219 0.61 -9.03 15.75
N LEU A 220 1.17 -7.83 15.58
CA LEU A 220 0.60 -6.61 16.11
C LEU A 220 -0.77 -6.34 15.49
N MET A 221 -0.88 -6.39 14.15
CA MET A 221 -2.14 -6.16 13.45
C MET A 221 -3.22 -7.19 13.85
N ASP A 222 -2.85 -8.48 13.96
CA ASP A 222 -3.79 -9.51 14.41
C ASP A 222 -4.25 -9.26 15.86
N SER A 223 -3.33 -8.90 16.75
CA SER A 223 -3.68 -8.57 18.13
C SER A 223 -4.62 -7.35 18.22
N MET A 224 -4.38 -6.34 17.37
CA MET A 224 -5.13 -5.10 17.30
C MET A 224 -6.44 -5.19 16.50
N LYS A 225 -6.73 -6.29 15.81
CA LYS A 225 -7.85 -6.39 14.84
C LYS A 225 -9.18 -5.87 15.36
N LYS A 226 -9.54 -6.12 16.63
CA LYS A 226 -10.82 -5.65 17.19
C LYS A 226 -10.87 -4.13 17.28
N ILE A 227 -9.82 -3.49 17.80
CA ILE A 227 -9.76 -2.03 17.89
C ILE A 227 -9.60 -1.41 16.50
N TYR A 228 -8.83 -2.05 15.61
CA TYR A 228 -8.70 -1.63 14.21
C TYR A 228 -10.07 -1.55 13.52
N PHE A 229 -10.87 -2.62 13.57
CA PHE A 229 -12.20 -2.61 12.93
C PHE A 229 -13.18 -1.65 13.58
N GLN A 230 -13.03 -1.36 14.87
CA GLN A 230 -13.86 -0.37 15.56
C GLN A 230 -13.60 1.06 15.05
N TYR A 231 -12.34 1.39 14.71
CA TYR A 231 -11.94 2.75 14.33
C TYR A 231 -11.60 2.90 12.85
N ARG A 232 -11.59 1.83 12.07
CA ARG A 232 -11.31 1.88 10.63
C ARG A 232 -12.23 2.86 9.92
N GLY A 233 -11.65 3.80 9.16
CA GLY A 233 -12.38 4.81 8.41
C GLY A 233 -12.99 5.93 9.25
N THR A 234 -12.61 6.06 10.53
CA THR A 234 -13.00 7.18 11.39
C THR A 234 -11.87 8.20 11.53
N ASP A 235 -12.20 9.42 11.96
CA ASP A 235 -11.22 10.48 12.24
C ASP A 235 -10.30 10.17 13.44
N SER A 236 -10.55 9.09 14.16
CA SER A 236 -9.72 8.63 15.29
C SER A 236 -8.61 7.67 14.88
N MET A 237 -8.55 7.28 13.58
CA MET A 237 -7.47 6.46 13.03
C MET A 237 -6.58 7.29 12.14
N HIS A 238 -5.29 7.28 12.41
CA HIS A 238 -4.29 8.00 11.64
C HIS A 238 -3.14 7.06 11.27
N GLY A 239 -2.47 7.37 10.17
CA GLY A 239 -1.25 6.70 9.78
C GLY A 239 -0.18 7.71 9.40
N TYR A 240 1.07 7.27 9.43
CA TYR A 240 2.21 8.04 8.94
C TYR A 240 3.25 7.12 8.33
N LEU A 241 4.01 7.66 7.39
CA LEU A 241 5.21 7.01 6.84
C LEU A 241 6.18 8.07 6.36
N GLN A 242 7.46 7.74 6.39
CA GLN A 242 8.52 8.48 5.72
C GLN A 242 8.48 8.14 4.23
N LYS A 243 8.19 9.12 3.39
CA LYS A 243 8.05 8.92 1.93
C LYS A 243 9.39 8.89 1.20
N ASN A 244 10.38 9.57 1.76
CA ASN A 244 11.74 9.65 1.20
C ASN A 244 12.74 10.00 2.31
N GLU A 245 14.02 9.79 2.04
CA GLU A 245 15.12 10.01 3.00
C GLU A 245 15.30 11.48 3.46
N HIS A 246 14.73 12.44 2.72
CA HIS A 246 14.84 13.87 3.05
C HIS A 246 13.81 14.31 4.08
N GLU A 247 12.71 13.58 4.21
CA GLU A 247 11.72 13.83 5.25
C GLU A 247 12.30 13.50 6.63
N LYS A 248 12.18 14.44 7.56
CA LYS A 248 12.71 14.29 8.93
C LYS A 248 11.62 13.99 9.95
N GLY A 249 10.36 14.11 9.58
CA GLY A 249 9.23 13.85 10.46
C GLY A 249 7.94 14.47 9.97
N THR A 250 6.90 14.31 10.76
CA THR A 250 5.57 14.90 10.52
C THR A 250 4.92 15.31 11.82
N ILE A 251 3.90 16.16 11.74
CA ILE A 251 3.05 16.52 12.88
C ILE A 251 1.63 16.06 12.56
N LEU A 252 1.09 15.17 13.39
CA LEU A 252 -0.29 14.74 13.32
C LEU A 252 -1.12 15.46 14.39
N ARG A 253 -2.31 15.91 13.97
CA ARG A 253 -3.25 16.56 14.88
C ARG A 253 -4.29 15.54 15.34
N LEU A 254 -4.24 15.21 16.62
CA LEU A 254 -5.20 14.37 17.30
C LEU A 254 -6.30 15.22 17.97
N ALA A 255 -7.33 14.56 18.50
CA ALA A 255 -8.43 15.24 19.19
C ALA A 255 -7.94 16.09 20.37
N GLY A 256 -7.07 15.54 21.22
CA GLY A 256 -6.60 16.18 22.44
C GLY A 256 -5.18 16.74 22.41
N CYS A 257 -4.36 16.42 21.40
CA CYS A 257 -2.96 16.88 21.33
C CYS A 257 -2.46 16.96 19.88
N GLU A 258 -1.23 17.42 19.69
CA GLU A 258 -0.46 17.21 18.46
C GLU A 258 0.66 16.21 18.75
N LEU A 259 0.93 15.32 17.79
CA LEU A 259 2.08 14.42 17.83
C LEU A 259 3.12 14.91 16.83
N GLU A 260 4.27 15.27 17.33
CA GLU A 260 5.49 15.45 16.56
C GLU A 260 6.18 14.10 16.45
N LEU A 261 6.28 13.59 15.23
CA LEU A 261 6.90 12.31 14.90
C LEU A 261 8.18 12.59 14.12
N SER A 262 9.34 12.22 14.68
CA SER A 262 10.63 12.42 14.03
C SER A 262 11.15 11.10 13.50
N TYR A 263 11.49 11.07 12.21
CA TYR A 263 11.97 9.89 11.52
C TYR A 263 13.44 9.63 11.83
N ARG A 264 13.72 8.40 12.24
CA ARG A 264 15.07 7.97 12.59
C ARG A 264 15.80 7.45 11.37
N LYS A 265 17.12 7.62 11.39
CA LYS A 265 17.96 6.92 10.41
C LYS A 265 17.91 5.42 10.68
N HIS A 266 17.72 4.65 9.64
CA HIS A 266 17.73 3.19 9.65
C HIS A 266 18.58 2.66 8.49
N SER A 267 19.03 1.44 8.59
CA SER A 267 19.74 0.74 7.53
C SER A 267 18.77 0.15 6.51
N LEU A 268 19.27 -0.28 5.36
CA LEU A 268 18.44 -0.97 4.35
C LEU A 268 17.90 -2.33 4.84
N SER A 269 18.54 -2.91 5.87
CA SER A 269 18.10 -4.16 6.52
C SER A 269 17.16 -3.93 7.70
N GLU A 270 16.64 -2.71 7.88
CA GLU A 270 15.68 -2.36 8.92
C GLU A 270 14.39 -1.80 8.29
N PRO A 271 13.24 -1.95 8.94
CA PRO A 271 12.00 -1.30 8.52
C PRO A 271 12.14 0.21 8.40
N GLY A 272 11.38 0.82 7.52
CA GLY A 272 11.27 2.27 7.41
C GLY A 272 10.57 2.91 8.61
N CYS A 273 10.46 4.23 8.60
CA CYS A 273 9.74 4.98 9.63
C CYS A 273 8.26 5.05 9.26
N ALA A 274 7.43 4.27 9.93
CA ALA A 274 5.99 4.27 9.68
C ALA A 274 5.20 3.78 10.90
N GLY A 275 3.91 4.09 10.92
CA GLY A 275 3.04 3.63 11.99
C GLY A 275 1.56 3.94 11.81
N MET A 276 0.80 3.42 12.75
CA MET A 276 -0.64 3.59 12.92
C MET A 276 -0.93 4.17 14.30
N ILE A 277 -1.87 5.10 14.38
CA ILE A 277 -2.34 5.68 15.63
C ILE A 277 -3.85 5.48 15.72
N ILE A 278 -4.33 5.04 16.89
CA ILE A 278 -5.76 4.92 17.18
C ILE A 278 -6.06 5.67 18.48
N GLU A 279 -6.89 6.71 18.38
CA GLU A 279 -7.40 7.45 19.54
C GLU A 279 -8.58 6.68 20.14
N ASP A 280 -8.40 6.13 21.35
CA ASP A 280 -9.50 5.47 22.09
C ASP A 280 -10.27 6.45 23.00
N SER A 281 -9.74 7.66 23.19
CA SER A 281 -10.41 8.80 23.81
C SER A 281 -9.66 10.11 23.51
N GLU A 282 -10.24 11.27 23.89
CA GLU A 282 -9.57 12.58 23.76
C GLU A 282 -8.23 12.70 24.53
N GLU A 283 -8.02 11.86 25.53
CA GLU A 283 -6.83 11.89 26.40
C GLU A 283 -6.02 10.58 26.33
N SER A 284 -6.27 9.73 25.34
CA SER A 284 -5.58 8.45 25.21
C SER A 284 -5.51 7.99 23.76
N PHE A 285 -4.36 7.42 23.37
CA PHE A 285 -4.18 6.79 22.08
C PHE A 285 -3.21 5.61 22.16
N PHE A 286 -3.31 4.73 21.18
CA PHE A 286 -2.34 3.70 20.86
C PHE A 286 -1.53 4.13 19.65
N ILE A 287 -0.24 3.82 19.64
CA ILE A 287 0.63 3.97 18.49
C ILE A 287 1.38 2.67 18.25
N ALA A 288 1.26 2.12 17.05
CA ALA A 288 1.99 0.94 16.59
C ALA A 288 2.85 1.31 15.39
N GLY A 289 4.08 0.83 15.32
CA GLY A 289 4.98 1.16 14.23
C GLY A 289 6.45 0.93 14.56
N CYS A 290 7.33 1.58 13.80
CA CYS A 290 8.78 1.45 13.94
C CYS A 290 9.57 2.72 13.58
N ASN A 291 10.81 2.77 14.03
CA ASN A 291 11.85 3.76 13.71
C ASN A 291 11.42 5.24 13.86
N THR A 292 10.61 5.57 14.88
CA THR A 292 10.05 6.91 15.05
C THR A 292 10.22 7.40 16.48
N ASP A 293 10.74 8.61 16.66
CA ASP A 293 10.71 9.32 17.94
C ASP A 293 9.39 10.08 18.10
N ILE A 294 8.79 10.04 19.28
CA ILE A 294 7.44 10.54 19.55
C ILE A 294 7.50 11.66 20.59
N ARG A 295 6.91 12.80 20.27
CA ARG A 295 6.75 13.91 21.19
C ARG A 295 5.31 14.43 21.18
N LEU A 296 4.72 14.53 22.38
CA LEU A 296 3.40 15.12 22.55
C LEU A 296 3.51 16.63 22.72
N LEU A 297 2.68 17.36 21.99
CA LEU A 297 2.60 18.81 22.03
C LEU A 297 1.18 19.27 22.35
N PRO A 298 0.99 20.40 23.06
CA PRO A 298 -0.32 21.02 23.17
C PRO A 298 -0.90 21.32 21.80
N ARG A 299 -2.20 21.08 21.64
CA ARG A 299 -2.90 21.34 20.38
C ARG A 299 -2.93 22.82 20.06
N ARG A 300 -2.39 23.24 18.94
CA ARG A 300 -2.35 24.65 18.50
C ARG A 300 -3.77 25.21 18.36
N GLY A 301 -3.99 26.39 18.91
CA GLY A 301 -5.27 27.09 18.83
C GLY A 301 -6.36 26.58 19.79
N SER A 302 -6.06 25.60 20.65
CA SER A 302 -7.02 25.06 21.64
C SER A 302 -7.05 25.80 22.98
N GLY A 303 -6.10 26.73 23.21
CA GLY A 303 -5.90 27.37 24.53
C GLY A 303 -5.16 26.49 25.54
N GLN A 304 -4.70 25.29 25.14
CA GLN A 304 -3.88 24.42 25.98
C GLN A 304 -2.50 25.02 26.18
N LYS A 305 -2.02 25.03 27.43
CA LYS A 305 -0.68 25.53 27.78
C LYS A 305 0.31 24.40 27.96
N HIS A 306 -0.12 23.33 28.58
CA HIS A 306 0.70 22.18 28.91
C HIS A 306 -0.05 20.87 28.67
N LEU A 307 0.73 19.81 28.45
CA LEU A 307 0.27 18.43 28.46
C LEU A 307 1.00 17.68 29.56
N THR A 308 0.26 17.05 30.45
CA THR A 308 0.82 16.16 31.46
C THR A 308 0.62 14.72 31.01
N VAL A 309 1.71 14.01 30.73
CA VAL A 309 1.66 12.57 30.42
C VAL A 309 1.37 11.81 31.72
N LEU A 310 0.22 11.16 31.79
CA LEU A 310 -0.22 10.37 32.93
C LEU A 310 0.43 8.99 32.95
N SER A 311 0.39 8.29 31.81
CA SER A 311 1.08 7.01 31.64
C SER A 311 1.57 6.82 30.20
N MET A 312 2.67 6.09 30.07
CA MET A 312 3.15 5.48 28.82
C MET A 312 3.38 4.02 29.10
N GLU A 313 2.77 3.17 28.32
CA GLU A 313 2.70 1.74 28.58
C GLU A 313 3.13 0.96 27.33
N GLU A 314 4.03 0.01 27.53
CA GLU A 314 4.23 -1.11 26.62
C GLU A 314 3.23 -2.21 26.98
N GLY A 315 2.76 -2.95 25.98
CA GLY A 315 1.81 -4.03 26.22
C GLY A 315 1.38 -4.72 24.94
N SER A 316 0.28 -5.41 25.00
CA SER A 316 -0.32 -6.11 23.88
C SER A 316 -1.85 -6.12 23.99
N PHE A 317 -2.53 -6.40 22.89
CA PHE A 317 -3.96 -6.73 22.96
C PHE A 317 -4.14 -8.23 23.13
N GLU A 318 -4.95 -8.63 24.10
CA GLU A 318 -5.39 -10.00 24.32
C GLU A 318 -6.92 -10.05 24.27
N ASN A 319 -7.47 -10.80 23.34
CA ASN A 319 -8.91 -10.88 23.11
C ASN A 319 -9.60 -9.51 22.88
N GLY A 320 -8.86 -8.54 22.33
CA GLY A 320 -9.31 -7.17 22.07
C GLY A 320 -9.30 -6.25 23.29
N GLN A 321 -8.67 -6.66 24.38
CA GLN A 321 -8.43 -5.83 25.55
C GLN A 321 -6.96 -5.53 25.73
N TRP A 322 -6.64 -4.28 26.06
CA TRP A 322 -5.28 -3.88 26.35
C TRP A 322 -4.77 -4.56 27.63
N ARG A 323 -3.64 -5.24 27.51
CA ARG A 323 -2.89 -5.81 28.61
C ARG A 323 -1.59 -5.03 28.76
N ARG A 324 -1.50 -4.26 29.85
CA ARG A 324 -0.29 -3.52 30.19
C ARG A 324 0.81 -4.50 30.57
N GLY A 325 1.94 -4.43 29.88
CA GLY A 325 3.18 -5.10 30.24
C GLY A 325 4.00 -4.22 31.18
N ARG A 326 4.70 -3.24 30.66
CA ARG A 326 5.58 -2.35 31.41
C ARG A 326 5.08 -0.91 31.38
N MET A 327 5.14 -0.19 32.48
CA MET A 327 4.97 1.26 32.54
C MET A 327 6.34 1.92 32.36
N LEU A 328 6.43 2.86 31.45
CA LEU A 328 7.64 3.62 31.19
C LEU A 328 7.75 4.78 32.17
N ASN A 329 8.91 4.97 32.76
CA ASN A 329 9.16 5.95 33.81
C ASN A 329 10.41 6.80 33.54
N GLY A 330 10.58 7.89 34.31
CA GLY A 330 11.77 8.74 34.25
C GLY A 330 12.06 9.23 32.83
N ASP A 331 13.31 9.07 32.41
CA ASP A 331 13.81 9.57 31.12
C ASP A 331 13.14 8.92 29.92
N GLU A 332 12.62 7.68 30.05
CA GLU A 332 11.89 6.99 29.00
C GLU A 332 10.62 7.76 28.56
N ARG A 333 10.03 8.56 29.45
CA ARG A 333 8.82 9.36 29.16
C ARG A 333 9.11 10.59 28.30
N TYR A 334 10.36 11.08 28.29
CA TYR A 334 10.74 12.29 27.56
C TYR A 334 11.24 11.98 26.15
N HIS A 335 11.79 10.80 25.94
CA HIS A 335 12.43 10.40 24.70
C HIS A 335 11.89 9.05 24.19
N LYS A 336 10.54 8.92 24.22
CA LYS A 336 9.99 7.67 23.72
C LYS A 336 10.15 7.56 22.20
N ARG A 337 10.63 6.38 21.84
CA ARG A 337 10.86 5.97 20.46
C ARG A 337 10.23 4.61 20.20
N LEU A 338 9.81 4.40 18.98
CA LEU A 338 9.60 3.08 18.42
C LEU A 338 10.93 2.61 17.82
N GLY A 339 11.35 1.41 18.17
CA GLY A 339 12.58 0.78 17.67
C GLY A 339 12.44 0.28 16.23
N SER A 340 13.46 -0.41 15.72
CA SER A 340 13.41 -1.07 14.42
C SER A 340 12.47 -2.29 14.43
N VAL A 341 12.34 -2.98 15.55
CA VAL A 341 11.34 -4.05 15.71
C VAL A 341 9.99 -3.40 15.96
N PRO A 342 8.96 -3.71 15.16
CA PRO A 342 7.62 -3.15 15.32
C PRO A 342 7.06 -3.37 16.73
N GLU A 343 6.59 -2.32 17.35
CA GLU A 343 6.06 -2.33 18.72
C GLU A 343 4.80 -1.47 18.84
N ILE A 344 4.08 -1.65 19.93
CA ILE A 344 2.87 -0.87 20.26
C ILE A 344 3.00 -0.25 21.65
N LEU A 345 2.57 1.00 21.75
CA LEU A 345 2.52 1.77 22.97
C LEU A 345 1.15 2.34 23.20
N ARG A 346 0.77 2.47 24.47
CA ARG A 346 -0.38 3.26 24.89
C ARG A 346 0.07 4.50 25.62
N PHE A 347 -0.49 5.66 25.22
CA PHE A 347 -0.32 6.94 25.89
C PHE A 347 -1.62 7.36 26.55
N ARG A 348 -1.51 7.86 27.79
CA ARG A 348 -2.57 8.58 28.46
C ARG A 348 -2.02 9.92 28.95
N TYR A 349 -2.74 10.98 28.74
CA TYR A 349 -2.30 12.32 29.05
C TYR A 349 -3.48 13.17 29.50
N LYS A 350 -3.18 14.35 30.05
CA LYS A 350 -4.18 15.36 30.40
C LYS A 350 -3.75 16.69 29.81
N ALA A 351 -4.70 17.35 29.15
CA ALA A 351 -4.50 18.70 28.63
C ALA A 351 -4.89 19.72 29.71
N GLU A 352 -3.98 20.67 29.99
CA GLU A 352 -4.21 21.76 30.95
C GLU A 352 -4.40 23.07 30.18
N ARG A 353 -5.47 23.81 30.49
CA ARG A 353 -5.83 25.09 29.87
C ARG A 353 -5.19 26.29 30.57
#